data_42e0b86160ac83786dfd763b0ac5ef38
#
_entry.id   42e0b86160ac83786dfd763b0ac5ef38
#
_cell.length_a   1.000
_cell.length_b   1.000
_cell.length_c   1.000
_cell.angle_alpha   90.00
_cell.angle_beta   90.00
_cell.angle_gamma   90.00
#
_symmetry.space_group_name_H-M   'P 1'
#
loop_
_entity.id
_entity.type
_entity.pdbx_description
1 polymer ?
#
loop_
_entity_poly.entity_id
_entity_poly.type
_entity_poly.pdbx_seq_one_letter_code
_entity_poly.pdbx_strand_id
1 'polypeptide(L)'
;DFDSIQRISFNEITKDAVMSAISEPRDVDMDLVNAAIVRRLIDRLVGWRCSKFCKSWKLKSMGRVQTPTLGFIVEKELERDNHVPKEYHSVSVPSNGIEMNVRFHESDDPNAWLDDDGKHHPNRTSNTKFAEQTVEHINSSNKLILTEAKEGKVNRKPKPPFTTDTMLQTANSTLGWSISKTSGVASSLYNGGHITYIRTDSTRTNSKARESIRDHISGKLGEKYLGKGVGESGKKSSNIQDAHEAIRPSDPTIEKAGKDTDEKKLYQLIWSRFAASQMSNSVRERRALKFSCDGVDVPITGNASWRIHDGWENVFSWSIGEVQTNPR
;
A
#
# COMPACT_ATOMS: atom_id res chain seq x y z
N ASP A 1 -45.33 0.64 -13.94
CA ASP A 1 -44.98 1.93 -14.53
C ASP A 1 -43.68 2.43 -13.95
N PHE A 2 -42.57 2.37 -14.74
CA PHE A 2 -41.27 2.84 -14.30
C PHE A 2 -41.16 4.37 -14.28
N ASP A 3 -42.12 5.08 -14.92
CA ASP A 3 -42.14 6.53 -15.03
C ASP A 3 -42.40 7.25 -13.69
N SER A 4 -42.82 6.52 -12.67
CA SER A 4 -43.03 7.04 -11.30
C SER A 4 -41.85 6.73 -10.33
N ILE A 5 -40.83 5.97 -10.78
CA ILE A 5 -39.71 5.55 -9.94
C ILE A 5 -38.52 6.46 -10.22
N GLN A 6 -38.04 7.12 -9.17
CA GLN A 6 -36.82 7.94 -9.23
C GLN A 6 -35.68 7.27 -8.47
N ARG A 7 -34.45 7.52 -8.91
CA ARG A 7 -33.24 7.02 -8.30
C ARG A 7 -32.52 8.14 -7.55
N ILE A 8 -32.15 7.86 -6.32
CA ILE A 8 -31.21 8.67 -5.56
C ILE A 8 -29.92 7.89 -5.32
N SER A 9 -28.79 8.59 -5.23
CA SER A 9 -27.51 7.97 -4.89
C SER A 9 -26.68 8.86 -3.96
N PHE A 10 -26.08 8.25 -2.96
CA PHE A 10 -25.21 8.92 -2.00
C PHE A 10 -24.07 7.98 -1.60
N ASN A 11 -22.94 8.55 -1.21
CA ASN A 11 -21.71 7.81 -0.89
C ASN A 11 -21.44 7.70 0.61
N GLU A 12 -22.22 8.40 1.44
CA GLU A 12 -22.14 8.38 2.89
C GLU A 12 -23.54 8.47 3.50
N ILE A 13 -23.70 7.89 4.69
CA ILE A 13 -24.99 7.91 5.41
C ILE A 13 -24.93 9.07 6.41
N THR A 14 -24.97 10.29 5.89
CA THR A 14 -25.13 11.52 6.67
C THR A 14 -26.45 12.19 6.31
N LYS A 15 -27.00 13.00 7.24
CA LYS A 15 -28.24 13.73 7.00
C LYS A 15 -28.14 14.59 5.75
N ASP A 16 -27.03 15.34 5.61
CA ASP A 16 -26.84 16.27 4.50
C ASP A 16 -26.71 15.54 3.16
N ALA A 17 -25.96 14.45 3.10
CA ALA A 17 -25.81 13.65 1.89
C ALA A 17 -27.14 13.02 1.44
N VAL A 18 -27.92 12.48 2.37
CA VAL A 18 -29.24 11.89 2.08
C VAL A 18 -30.24 12.97 1.64
N MET A 19 -30.31 14.11 2.33
CA MET A 19 -31.20 15.21 1.96
C MET A 19 -30.86 15.82 0.61
N SER A 20 -29.57 16.01 0.32
CA SER A 20 -29.13 16.47 -1.01
C SER A 20 -29.49 15.48 -2.11
N ALA A 21 -29.32 14.19 -1.89
CA ALA A 21 -29.70 13.15 -2.86
C ALA A 21 -31.23 13.09 -3.12
N ILE A 22 -32.03 13.38 -2.10
CA ILE A 22 -33.50 13.46 -2.22
C ILE A 22 -33.91 14.70 -3.02
N SER A 23 -33.19 15.81 -2.88
CA SER A 23 -33.48 17.05 -3.60
C SER A 23 -33.06 17.01 -5.08
N GLU A 24 -32.18 16.08 -5.47
CA GLU A 24 -31.67 15.90 -6.82
C GLU A 24 -31.88 14.47 -7.34
N PRO A 25 -33.15 14.02 -7.44
CA PRO A 25 -33.45 12.68 -7.94
C PRO A 25 -33.14 12.59 -9.43
N ARG A 26 -32.81 11.38 -9.89
CA ARG A 26 -32.52 11.07 -11.29
C ARG A 26 -33.48 10.01 -11.81
N ASP A 27 -33.68 9.96 -13.11
CA ASP A 27 -34.40 8.89 -13.77
C ASP A 27 -33.66 7.57 -13.67
N VAL A 28 -34.37 6.45 -13.81
CA VAL A 28 -33.78 5.13 -13.87
C VAL A 28 -32.96 5.00 -15.15
N ASP A 29 -31.67 4.72 -14.99
CA ASP A 29 -30.76 4.42 -16.09
C ASP A 29 -31.07 3.02 -16.65
N MET A 30 -31.80 2.96 -17.75
CA MET A 30 -32.22 1.72 -18.40
C MET A 30 -31.03 0.93 -18.99
N ASP A 31 -29.95 1.58 -19.40
CA ASP A 31 -28.75 0.92 -19.90
C ASP A 31 -28.05 0.17 -18.76
N LEU A 32 -28.00 0.77 -17.60
CA LEU A 32 -27.46 0.12 -16.39
C LEU A 32 -28.35 -1.04 -15.94
N VAL A 33 -29.67 -0.91 -16.03
CA VAL A 33 -30.62 -1.99 -15.74
C VAL A 33 -30.42 -3.15 -16.71
N ASN A 34 -30.36 -2.87 -18.01
CA ASN A 34 -30.14 -3.88 -19.04
C ASN A 34 -28.78 -4.58 -18.86
N ALA A 35 -27.72 -3.83 -18.58
CA ALA A 35 -26.40 -4.39 -18.26
C ALA A 35 -26.45 -5.35 -17.06
N ALA A 36 -27.18 -5.00 -16.01
CA ALA A 36 -27.37 -5.86 -14.83
C ALA A 36 -28.14 -7.14 -15.14
N ILE A 37 -29.20 -7.03 -15.97
CA ILE A 37 -29.97 -8.19 -16.44
C ILE A 37 -29.12 -9.11 -17.30
N VAL A 38 -28.41 -8.58 -18.29
CA VAL A 38 -27.52 -9.35 -19.16
C VAL A 38 -26.43 -10.05 -18.34
N ARG A 39 -25.82 -9.35 -17.41
CA ARG A 39 -24.83 -9.95 -16.49
C ARG A 39 -25.43 -11.13 -15.74
N ARG A 40 -26.61 -10.95 -15.16
CA ARG A 40 -27.29 -12.02 -14.38
C ARG A 40 -27.63 -13.23 -15.25
N LEU A 41 -28.10 -13.00 -16.48
CA LEU A 41 -28.44 -14.09 -17.42
C LEU A 41 -27.18 -14.86 -17.84
N ILE A 42 -26.09 -14.17 -18.21
CA ILE A 42 -24.83 -14.79 -18.59
C ILE A 42 -24.26 -15.58 -17.43
N ASP A 43 -24.21 -15.00 -16.22
CA ASP A 43 -23.68 -15.68 -15.03
C ASP A 43 -24.48 -16.96 -14.72
N ARG A 44 -25.81 -16.94 -14.92
CA ARG A 44 -26.63 -18.12 -14.71
C ARG A 44 -26.46 -19.18 -15.80
N LEU A 45 -26.45 -18.78 -17.04
CA LEU A 45 -26.34 -19.72 -18.18
C LEU A 45 -24.95 -20.36 -18.23
N VAL A 46 -23.91 -19.55 -18.21
CA VAL A 46 -22.51 -20.02 -18.30
C VAL A 46 -22.14 -20.76 -17.01
N GLY A 47 -22.38 -20.13 -15.87
CA GLY A 47 -22.03 -20.71 -14.57
C GLY A 47 -22.72 -22.06 -14.32
N TRP A 48 -24.00 -22.20 -14.70
CA TRP A 48 -24.73 -23.43 -14.52
C TRP A 48 -24.28 -24.56 -15.45
N ARG A 49 -24.13 -24.24 -16.74
CA ARG A 49 -23.64 -25.22 -17.74
C ARG A 49 -22.22 -25.69 -17.44
N CYS A 50 -21.31 -24.74 -17.14
CA CYS A 50 -19.94 -25.06 -16.82
C CYS A 50 -19.80 -25.80 -15.48
N SER A 51 -20.60 -25.43 -14.46
CA SER A 51 -20.59 -26.18 -13.19
C SER A 51 -21.13 -27.60 -13.34
N LYS A 52 -22.11 -27.83 -14.25
CA LYS A 52 -22.56 -29.19 -14.56
C LYS A 52 -21.44 -30.01 -15.21
N PHE A 53 -20.66 -29.44 -16.13
CA PHE A 53 -19.47 -30.06 -16.71
C PHE A 53 -18.42 -30.35 -15.63
N CYS A 54 -18.11 -29.39 -14.74
CA CYS A 54 -17.16 -29.58 -13.65
C CYS A 54 -17.52 -30.75 -12.72
N LYS A 55 -18.82 -30.99 -12.48
CA LYS A 55 -19.29 -32.12 -11.66
C LYS A 55 -18.93 -33.48 -12.24
N SER A 56 -18.86 -33.62 -13.56
CA SER A 56 -18.40 -34.86 -14.20
C SER A 56 -16.94 -35.21 -13.89
N TRP A 57 -16.14 -34.18 -13.53
CA TRP A 57 -14.74 -34.30 -13.10
C TRP A 57 -14.61 -34.27 -11.56
N LYS A 58 -15.70 -34.43 -10.81
CA LYS A 58 -15.76 -34.35 -9.32
C LYS A 58 -15.33 -32.98 -8.77
N LEU A 59 -15.39 -31.94 -9.58
CA LEU A 59 -15.14 -30.55 -9.16
C LEU A 59 -16.45 -29.90 -8.70
N LYS A 60 -16.35 -28.91 -7.81
CA LYS A 60 -17.54 -28.32 -7.17
C LYS A 60 -18.32 -27.40 -8.10
N SER A 61 -17.67 -26.40 -8.65
CA SER A 61 -18.34 -25.37 -9.46
C SER A 61 -17.33 -24.55 -10.26
N MET A 62 -17.85 -23.79 -11.22
CA MET A 62 -17.15 -22.85 -12.05
C MET A 62 -17.87 -21.51 -12.05
N GLY A 63 -17.16 -20.40 -12.10
CA GLY A 63 -17.77 -19.08 -12.14
C GLY A 63 -16.84 -18.00 -12.68
N ARG A 64 -17.44 -16.89 -13.09
CA ARG A 64 -16.77 -15.77 -13.77
C ARG A 64 -15.56 -15.20 -12.99
N VAL A 65 -15.63 -15.14 -11.68
CA VAL A 65 -14.57 -14.59 -10.83
C VAL A 65 -13.68 -15.70 -10.29
N GLN A 66 -14.29 -16.72 -9.68
CA GLN A 66 -13.53 -17.78 -9.01
C GLN A 66 -12.59 -18.55 -9.93
N THR A 67 -12.98 -18.79 -11.17
CA THR A 67 -12.18 -19.60 -12.11
C THR A 67 -10.96 -18.84 -12.63
N PRO A 68 -11.06 -17.59 -13.12
CA PRO A 68 -9.89 -16.79 -13.46
C PRO A 68 -8.97 -16.55 -12.26
N THR A 69 -9.54 -16.30 -11.08
CA THR A 69 -8.73 -16.09 -9.84
C THR A 69 -7.93 -17.35 -9.50
N LEU A 70 -8.56 -18.53 -9.62
CA LEU A 70 -7.86 -19.81 -9.45
C LEU A 70 -6.76 -19.99 -10.51
N GLY A 71 -7.00 -19.57 -11.77
CA GLY A 71 -5.99 -19.58 -12.84
C GLY A 71 -4.74 -18.81 -12.44
N PHE A 72 -4.87 -17.59 -11.94
CA PHE A 72 -3.72 -16.79 -11.46
C PHE A 72 -2.98 -17.46 -10.29
N ILE A 73 -3.69 -18.11 -9.39
CA ILE A 73 -3.06 -18.87 -8.29
C ILE A 73 -2.27 -20.06 -8.84
N VAL A 74 -2.85 -20.81 -9.78
CA VAL A 74 -2.18 -21.95 -10.41
C VAL A 74 -0.93 -21.52 -11.19
N GLU A 75 -1.00 -20.42 -11.93
CA GLU A 75 0.16 -19.85 -12.63
C GLU A 75 1.29 -19.52 -11.65
N LYS A 76 0.97 -18.89 -10.52
CA LYS A 76 1.95 -18.59 -9.48
C LYS A 76 2.52 -19.82 -8.78
N GLU A 77 1.72 -20.85 -8.58
CA GLU A 77 2.20 -22.15 -8.07
C GLU A 77 3.16 -22.81 -9.05
N LEU A 78 2.84 -22.81 -10.35
CA LEU A 78 3.72 -23.35 -11.39
C LEU A 78 5.04 -22.56 -11.48
N GLU A 79 5.01 -21.22 -11.38
CA GLU A 79 6.22 -20.39 -11.30
C GLU A 79 7.08 -20.82 -10.09
N ARG A 80 6.44 -21.00 -8.94
CA ARG A 80 7.13 -21.45 -7.72
C ARG A 80 7.74 -22.83 -7.86
N ASP A 81 6.98 -23.78 -8.40
CA ASP A 81 7.42 -25.17 -8.54
C ASP A 81 8.54 -25.32 -9.57
N ASN A 82 8.57 -24.45 -10.58
CA ASN A 82 9.61 -24.41 -11.61
C ASN A 82 10.81 -23.52 -11.19
N HIS A 83 10.74 -22.83 -10.06
CA HIS A 83 11.82 -21.98 -9.61
C HIS A 83 13.05 -22.80 -9.20
N VAL A 84 14.18 -22.53 -9.82
CA VAL A 84 15.48 -23.09 -9.46
C VAL A 84 16.25 -22.08 -8.63
N PRO A 85 16.47 -22.32 -7.31
CA PRO A 85 17.21 -21.39 -6.47
C PRO A 85 18.62 -21.16 -6.99
N LYS A 86 19.03 -19.88 -7.05
CA LYS A 86 20.40 -19.49 -7.36
C LYS A 86 21.12 -19.12 -6.06
N GLU A 87 22.17 -19.87 -5.75
CA GLU A 87 23.00 -19.59 -4.57
C GLU A 87 23.81 -18.31 -4.73
N TYR A 88 23.95 -17.57 -3.64
CA TYR A 88 24.84 -16.42 -3.56
C TYR A 88 25.37 -16.25 -2.16
N HIS A 89 26.47 -15.53 -2.07
CA HIS A 89 27.06 -15.05 -0.82
C HIS A 89 26.91 -13.54 -0.74
N SER A 90 26.65 -13.03 0.46
CA SER A 90 26.68 -11.60 0.79
C SER A 90 27.42 -11.41 2.11
N VAL A 91 28.17 -10.34 2.23
CA VAL A 91 28.93 -10.01 3.44
C VAL A 91 28.40 -8.69 3.99
N SER A 92 27.89 -8.76 5.23
CA SER A 92 27.42 -7.61 6.00
C SER A 92 28.38 -7.32 7.15
N VAL A 93 28.66 -6.05 7.37
CA VAL A 93 29.54 -5.57 8.43
C VAL A 93 28.77 -4.58 9.31
N PRO A 94 28.24 -5.03 10.46
CA PRO A 94 27.53 -4.12 11.37
C PRO A 94 28.56 -3.30 12.18
N SER A 95 28.41 -1.99 12.19
CA SER A 95 29.21 -1.10 13.03
C SER A 95 28.42 0.15 13.41
N ASN A 96 28.48 0.54 14.68
CA ASN A 96 27.85 1.75 15.22
C ASN A 96 26.36 1.93 14.83
N GLY A 97 25.59 0.82 14.82
CA GLY A 97 24.18 0.83 14.45
C GLY A 97 23.90 1.00 12.95
N ILE A 98 24.92 0.94 12.11
CA ILE A 98 24.82 0.96 10.66
C ILE A 98 25.19 -0.42 10.13
N GLU A 99 24.31 -1.00 9.32
CA GLU A 99 24.61 -2.21 8.58
C GLU A 99 25.24 -1.81 7.24
N MET A 100 26.46 -2.26 7.03
CA MET A 100 27.22 -2.01 5.80
C MET A 100 27.31 -3.30 5.00
N ASN A 101 27.35 -3.19 3.67
CA ASN A 101 27.43 -4.35 2.78
C ASN A 101 28.61 -4.19 1.82
N VAL A 102 29.31 -5.29 1.62
CA VAL A 102 30.34 -5.37 0.59
C VAL A 102 29.69 -5.33 -0.79
N ARG A 103 30.22 -4.51 -1.69
CA ARG A 103 29.79 -4.48 -3.10
C ARG A 103 30.77 -5.28 -3.93
N PHE A 104 30.46 -6.55 -4.16
CA PHE A 104 31.32 -7.47 -4.89
C PHE A 104 31.50 -7.12 -6.37
N HIS A 105 30.45 -6.59 -7.00
CA HIS A 105 30.41 -6.37 -8.44
C HIS A 105 29.74 -5.05 -8.79
N GLU A 106 30.23 -4.36 -9.79
CA GLU A 106 29.52 -3.27 -10.45
C GLU A 106 28.59 -3.84 -11.54
N SER A 107 27.71 -3.00 -12.08
CA SER A 107 26.65 -3.45 -12.99
C SER A 107 27.13 -3.94 -14.35
N ASP A 108 28.33 -3.54 -14.76
CA ASP A 108 29.00 -3.88 -16.02
C ASP A 108 29.99 -5.04 -15.87
N ASP A 109 30.16 -5.58 -14.66
CA ASP A 109 30.99 -6.75 -14.42
C ASP A 109 30.33 -8.01 -15.02
N PRO A 110 31.00 -8.73 -15.92
CA PRO A 110 30.48 -9.95 -16.51
C PRO A 110 30.25 -11.08 -15.48
N ASN A 111 30.88 -11.01 -14.30
CA ASN A 111 30.71 -11.94 -13.20
C ASN A 111 29.65 -11.48 -12.19
N ALA A 112 28.94 -10.38 -12.47
CA ALA A 112 27.89 -9.86 -11.60
C ALA A 112 26.79 -10.88 -11.38
N TRP A 113 26.38 -11.07 -10.13
CA TRP A 113 25.24 -11.92 -9.81
C TRP A 113 23.94 -11.24 -10.24
N LEU A 114 23.15 -11.98 -11.04
CA LEU A 114 21.84 -11.53 -11.54
C LEU A 114 20.76 -12.46 -11.00
N ASP A 115 19.63 -11.86 -10.58
CA ASP A 115 18.43 -12.62 -10.24
C ASP A 115 17.73 -13.22 -11.48
N ASP A 116 16.58 -13.86 -11.29
CA ASP A 116 15.84 -14.51 -12.38
C ASP A 116 15.29 -13.51 -13.41
N ASP A 117 15.04 -12.28 -12.99
CA ASP A 117 14.62 -11.18 -13.88
C ASP A 117 15.80 -10.48 -14.57
N GLY A 118 17.01 -10.97 -14.37
CA GLY A 118 18.24 -10.37 -14.91
C GLY A 118 18.69 -9.09 -14.19
N LYS A 119 18.16 -8.83 -13.01
CA LYS A 119 18.52 -7.64 -12.23
C LYS A 119 19.81 -7.86 -11.46
N HIS A 120 20.71 -6.91 -11.57
CA HIS A 120 21.98 -6.88 -10.85
C HIS A 120 21.80 -6.57 -9.36
N HIS A 121 22.48 -7.36 -8.53
CA HIS A 121 22.58 -7.17 -7.08
C HIS A 121 24.05 -7.01 -6.66
N PRO A 122 24.53 -5.77 -6.47
CA PRO A 122 25.96 -5.50 -6.28
C PRO A 122 26.56 -6.14 -5.02
N ASN A 123 25.76 -6.44 -4.02
CA ASN A 123 26.17 -7.05 -2.77
C ASN A 123 26.15 -8.60 -2.79
N ARG A 124 25.92 -9.20 -3.97
CA ARG A 124 25.87 -10.67 -4.12
C ARG A 124 26.96 -11.15 -5.03
N THR A 125 27.54 -12.30 -4.70
CA THR A 125 28.50 -13.02 -5.55
C THR A 125 28.24 -14.52 -5.50
N SER A 126 28.47 -15.21 -6.60
CA SER A 126 28.49 -16.68 -6.65
C SER A 126 29.87 -17.27 -6.27
N ASN A 127 30.88 -16.42 -6.13
CA ASN A 127 32.24 -16.83 -5.82
C ASN A 127 32.44 -16.98 -4.31
N THR A 128 32.32 -18.21 -3.80
CA THR A 128 32.47 -18.54 -2.40
C THR A 128 33.85 -18.14 -1.85
N LYS A 129 34.92 -18.42 -2.60
CA LYS A 129 36.29 -18.10 -2.16
C LYS A 129 36.49 -16.59 -2.02
N PHE A 130 35.94 -15.80 -2.92
CA PHE A 130 36.01 -14.35 -2.85
C PHE A 130 35.26 -13.82 -1.62
N ALA A 131 34.08 -14.37 -1.32
CA ALA A 131 33.35 -13.99 -0.13
C ALA A 131 34.09 -14.34 1.17
N GLU A 132 34.64 -15.57 1.27
CA GLU A 132 35.41 -16.05 2.44
C GLU A 132 36.68 -15.20 2.66
N GLN A 133 37.48 -14.97 1.62
CA GLN A 133 38.67 -14.10 1.69
C GLN A 133 38.32 -12.68 2.15
N THR A 134 37.23 -12.13 1.63
CA THR A 134 36.73 -10.80 2.03
C THR A 134 36.40 -10.75 3.53
N VAL A 135 35.74 -11.78 4.07
CA VAL A 135 35.43 -11.89 5.50
C VAL A 135 36.73 -12.00 6.32
N GLU A 136 37.68 -12.81 5.89
CA GLU A 136 38.97 -13.00 6.57
C GLU A 136 39.76 -11.68 6.64
N HIS A 137 39.86 -10.95 5.54
CA HIS A 137 40.54 -9.65 5.50
C HIS A 137 39.84 -8.60 6.38
N ILE A 138 38.50 -8.51 6.34
CA ILE A 138 37.75 -7.58 7.19
C ILE A 138 37.98 -7.88 8.68
N ASN A 139 37.94 -9.15 9.05
CA ASN A 139 38.16 -9.57 10.44
C ASN A 139 39.63 -9.33 10.90
N SER A 140 40.58 -9.56 10.01
CA SER A 140 42.01 -9.36 10.31
C SER A 140 42.38 -7.89 10.43
N SER A 141 41.83 -7.05 9.57
CA SER A 141 42.06 -5.60 9.60
C SER A 141 41.42 -4.94 10.82
N ASN A 142 40.24 -5.45 11.26
CA ASN A 142 39.44 -4.89 12.36
C ASN A 142 39.22 -3.36 12.25
N LYS A 143 39.36 -2.80 11.04
CA LYS A 143 39.30 -1.37 10.75
C LYS A 143 38.68 -1.10 9.38
N LEU A 144 37.71 -0.18 9.36
CA LEU A 144 37.15 0.38 8.14
C LEU A 144 37.54 1.85 8.04
N ILE A 145 37.97 2.28 6.85
CA ILE A 145 38.36 3.67 6.57
C ILE A 145 37.25 4.30 5.75
N LEU A 146 36.61 5.35 6.27
CA LEU A 146 35.61 6.12 5.54
C LEU A 146 36.30 6.87 4.38
N THR A 147 35.92 6.52 3.15
CA THR A 147 36.49 7.15 1.94
C THR A 147 35.54 8.18 1.33
N GLU A 148 34.23 8.02 1.53
CA GLU A 148 33.26 8.95 0.98
C GLU A 148 32.00 9.00 1.88
N ALA A 149 31.47 10.21 2.10
CA ALA A 149 30.18 10.44 2.74
C ALA A 149 29.38 11.43 1.89
N LYS A 150 28.26 10.96 1.33
CA LYS A 150 27.33 11.81 0.57
C LYS A 150 26.09 12.09 1.39
N GLU A 151 25.81 13.36 1.60
CA GLU A 151 24.61 13.84 2.26
C GLU A 151 23.47 14.07 1.27
N GLY A 152 22.26 13.77 1.69
CA GLY A 152 21.08 14.02 0.89
C GLY A 152 19.81 14.05 1.73
N LYS A 153 18.73 14.56 1.17
CA LYS A 153 17.40 14.54 1.79
C LYS A 153 16.47 13.65 0.99
N VAL A 154 15.71 12.83 1.70
CA VAL A 154 14.70 11.95 1.12
C VAL A 154 13.33 12.40 1.60
N ASN A 155 12.47 12.76 0.66
CA ASN A 155 11.08 13.10 0.90
C ASN A 155 10.20 11.87 0.71
N ARG A 156 9.49 11.46 1.76
CA ARG A 156 8.49 10.40 1.71
C ARG A 156 7.10 11.02 1.61
N LYS A 157 6.46 10.79 0.48
CA LYS A 157 5.10 11.27 0.24
C LYS A 157 4.08 10.44 1.02
N PRO A 158 2.99 11.05 1.49
CA PRO A 158 1.86 10.29 2.03
C PRO A 158 1.23 9.44 0.94
N LYS A 159 0.62 8.35 1.36
CA LYS A 159 -0.18 7.52 0.47
C LYS A 159 -1.60 8.11 0.33
N PRO A 160 -2.33 7.88 -0.77
CA PRO A 160 -3.70 8.36 -0.93
C PRO A 160 -4.66 7.73 0.09
N PRO A 161 -5.86 8.29 0.26
CA PRO A 161 -6.92 7.67 1.05
C PRO A 161 -7.22 6.24 0.61
N PHE A 162 -7.87 5.46 1.45
CA PHE A 162 -8.09 4.05 1.19
C PHE A 162 -9.09 3.80 0.04
N THR A 163 -8.74 2.82 -0.79
CA THR A 163 -9.64 2.02 -1.59
C THR A 163 -9.98 0.73 -0.83
N THR A 164 -10.92 -0.09 -1.33
CA THR A 164 -11.27 -1.36 -0.69
C THR A 164 -10.06 -2.27 -0.51
N ASP A 165 -9.29 -2.49 -1.56
CA ASP A 165 -8.12 -3.35 -1.57
C ASP A 165 -7.01 -2.83 -0.65
N THR A 166 -6.69 -1.53 -0.70
CA THR A 166 -5.63 -0.96 0.13
C THR A 166 -6.01 -0.91 1.61
N MET A 167 -7.29 -0.76 1.95
CA MET A 167 -7.78 -0.90 3.32
C MET A 167 -7.61 -2.33 3.83
N LEU A 168 -8.04 -3.33 3.04
CA LEU A 168 -7.93 -4.74 3.40
C LEU A 168 -6.47 -5.17 3.59
N GLN A 169 -5.58 -4.78 2.66
CA GLN A 169 -4.14 -5.06 2.76
C GLN A 169 -3.51 -4.42 3.99
N THR A 170 -3.84 -3.14 4.25
CA THR A 170 -3.28 -2.43 5.40
C THR A 170 -3.80 -3.00 6.72
N ALA A 171 -5.09 -3.29 6.83
CA ALA A 171 -5.64 -3.93 8.02
C ALA A 171 -5.04 -5.33 8.28
N ASN A 172 -4.77 -6.10 7.22
CA ASN A 172 -4.09 -7.38 7.35
C ASN A 172 -2.65 -7.19 7.87
N SER A 173 -1.87 -6.31 7.24
CA SER A 173 -0.45 -6.10 7.60
C SER A 173 -0.25 -5.43 8.95
N THR A 174 -1.18 -4.58 9.41
CA THR A 174 -1.02 -3.78 10.65
C THR A 174 -1.80 -4.34 11.83
N LEU A 175 -2.98 -4.91 11.60
CA LEU A 175 -3.85 -5.44 12.65
C LEU A 175 -3.89 -6.97 12.67
N GLY A 176 -3.29 -7.65 11.67
CA GLY A 176 -3.35 -9.10 11.53
C GLY A 176 -4.75 -9.64 11.19
N TRP A 177 -5.63 -8.80 10.62
CA TRP A 177 -7.02 -9.18 10.37
C TRP A 177 -7.22 -9.89 9.04
N SER A 178 -8.12 -10.86 9.03
CA SER A 178 -8.58 -11.48 7.79
C SER A 178 -9.43 -10.51 6.97
N ILE A 179 -9.51 -10.75 5.66
CA ILE A 179 -10.37 -10.01 4.72
C ILE A 179 -11.81 -10.00 5.20
N SER A 180 -12.32 -11.14 5.64
CA SER A 180 -13.70 -11.30 6.12
C SER A 180 -13.97 -10.44 7.36
N LYS A 181 -13.07 -10.48 8.36
CA LYS A 181 -13.19 -9.65 9.56
C LYS A 181 -13.17 -8.16 9.22
N THR A 182 -12.19 -7.72 8.44
CA THR A 182 -12.06 -6.31 8.05
C THR A 182 -13.30 -5.82 7.32
N SER A 183 -13.80 -6.60 6.34
CA SER A 183 -15.02 -6.27 5.59
C SER A 183 -16.25 -6.17 6.47
N GLY A 184 -16.40 -7.06 7.44
CA GLY A 184 -17.53 -7.05 8.39
C GLY A 184 -17.51 -5.80 9.28
N VAL A 185 -16.34 -5.47 9.86
CA VAL A 185 -16.17 -4.27 10.70
C VAL A 185 -16.35 -2.99 9.89
N ALA A 186 -15.81 -2.94 8.67
CA ALA A 186 -15.98 -1.79 7.78
C ALA A 186 -17.46 -1.58 7.40
N SER A 187 -18.20 -2.68 7.12
CA SER A 187 -19.66 -2.60 6.86
C SER A 187 -20.42 -2.06 8.07
N SER A 188 -20.05 -2.45 9.29
CA SER A 188 -20.66 -1.94 10.52
C SER A 188 -20.40 -0.44 10.70
N LEU A 189 -19.17 0.04 10.47
CA LEU A 189 -18.82 1.46 10.51
C LEU A 189 -19.57 2.28 9.46
N TYR A 190 -19.72 1.75 8.23
CA TYR A 190 -20.50 2.40 7.19
C TYR A 190 -21.99 2.49 7.56
N ASN A 191 -22.59 1.39 7.99
CA ASN A 191 -23.98 1.37 8.42
C ASN A 191 -24.25 2.27 9.64
N GLY A 192 -23.24 2.46 10.49
CA GLY A 192 -23.27 3.42 11.60
C GLY A 192 -23.07 4.88 11.17
N GLY A 193 -22.86 5.15 9.89
CA GLY A 193 -22.64 6.50 9.37
C GLY A 193 -21.27 7.10 9.71
N HIS A 194 -20.32 6.29 10.16
CA HIS A 194 -19.00 6.76 10.59
C HIS A 194 -18.01 6.94 9.43
N ILE A 195 -18.17 6.18 8.35
CA ILE A 195 -17.29 6.23 7.17
C ILE A 195 -18.11 6.23 5.88
N THR A 196 -17.46 6.62 4.76
CA THR A 196 -18.01 6.54 3.41
C THR A 196 -18.14 5.08 2.95
N TYR A 197 -18.79 4.89 1.79
CA TYR A 197 -19.03 3.56 1.22
C TYR A 197 -17.74 2.78 1.00
N ILE A 198 -17.75 1.52 1.41
CA ILE A 198 -16.54 0.69 1.53
C ILE A 198 -16.14 -0.04 0.24
N ARG A 199 -17.02 -0.10 -0.77
CA ARG A 199 -16.71 -0.75 -2.06
C ARG A 199 -16.36 0.30 -3.09
N THR A 200 -15.08 0.64 -3.15
CA THR A 200 -14.55 1.67 -4.04
C THR A 200 -13.12 1.36 -4.45
N ASP A 201 -12.80 1.69 -5.67
CA ASP A 201 -11.46 1.73 -6.24
C ASP A 201 -10.94 3.16 -6.40
N SER A 202 -11.76 4.16 -6.02
CA SER A 202 -11.43 5.57 -6.11
C SER A 202 -10.63 6.04 -4.90
N THR A 203 -9.64 6.90 -5.14
CA THR A 203 -8.89 7.63 -4.11
C THR A 203 -9.34 9.09 -3.98
N ARG A 204 -10.35 9.52 -4.76
CA ARG A 204 -10.88 10.88 -4.71
C ARG A 204 -11.67 11.12 -3.45
N THR A 205 -11.69 12.36 -3.00
CA THR A 205 -12.43 12.78 -1.81
C THR A 205 -13.15 14.09 -2.05
N ASN A 206 -14.25 14.29 -1.34
CA ASN A 206 -15.05 15.51 -1.38
C ASN A 206 -14.20 16.72 -0.90
N SER A 207 -14.38 17.91 -1.55
CA SER A 207 -13.65 19.12 -1.21
C SER A 207 -13.91 19.58 0.23
N LYS A 208 -15.18 19.56 0.66
CA LYS A 208 -15.55 19.93 2.05
C LYS A 208 -14.88 19.06 3.09
N ALA A 209 -14.81 17.75 2.84
CA ALA A 209 -14.11 16.83 3.74
C ALA A 209 -12.60 17.11 3.80
N ARG A 210 -11.99 17.45 2.65
CA ARG A 210 -10.57 17.85 2.61
C ARG A 210 -10.31 19.15 3.37
N GLU A 211 -11.13 20.15 3.15
CA GLU A 211 -11.05 21.42 3.88
C GLU A 211 -11.17 21.19 5.38
N SER A 212 -12.19 20.47 5.83
CA SER A 212 -12.42 20.15 7.23
C SER A 212 -11.23 19.44 7.89
N ILE A 213 -10.65 18.42 7.25
CA ILE A 213 -9.48 17.75 7.83
C ILE A 213 -8.22 18.61 7.80
N ARG A 214 -8.06 19.47 6.80
CA ARG A 214 -6.94 20.41 6.72
C ARG A 214 -7.00 21.46 7.81
N ASP A 215 -8.18 22.02 8.08
CA ASP A 215 -8.41 22.95 9.18
C ASP A 215 -8.15 22.28 10.53
N HIS A 216 -8.60 21.04 10.69
CA HIS A 216 -8.33 20.24 11.89
C HIS A 216 -6.82 20.01 12.11
N ILE A 217 -6.08 19.63 11.05
CA ILE A 217 -4.63 19.42 11.11
C ILE A 217 -3.91 20.74 11.41
N SER A 218 -4.28 21.83 10.73
CA SER A 218 -3.67 23.15 10.94
C SER A 218 -3.88 23.64 12.38
N GLY A 219 -5.09 23.51 12.91
CA GLY A 219 -5.41 23.90 14.27
C GLY A 219 -4.69 23.09 15.35
N LYS A 220 -4.46 21.79 15.11
CA LYS A 220 -3.87 20.88 16.10
C LYS A 220 -2.34 20.77 16.01
N LEU A 221 -1.78 20.75 14.80
CA LEU A 221 -0.36 20.50 14.55
C LEU A 221 0.37 21.72 13.95
N GLY A 222 -0.38 22.65 13.38
CA GLY A 222 0.14 23.83 12.70
C GLY A 222 0.30 23.65 11.18
N GLU A 223 0.35 24.78 10.48
CA GLU A 223 0.38 24.83 9.00
C GLU A 223 1.56 24.09 8.34
N LYS A 224 2.69 23.96 9.04
CA LYS A 224 3.86 23.23 8.53
C LYS A 224 3.58 21.75 8.24
N TYR A 225 2.51 21.21 8.83
CA TYR A 225 2.06 19.83 8.58
C TYR A 225 1.11 19.70 7.39
N LEU A 226 0.64 20.81 6.82
CA LEU A 226 -0.20 20.76 5.61
C LEU A 226 0.66 20.47 4.36
N GLY A 227 0.18 19.54 3.55
CA GLY A 227 0.77 19.19 2.27
C GLY A 227 -0.09 19.67 1.09
N LYS A 228 0.33 19.31 -0.13
CA LYS A 228 -0.47 19.57 -1.34
C LYS A 228 -1.74 18.72 -1.42
N GLY A 229 -1.86 17.70 -0.55
CA GLY A 229 -2.90 16.70 -0.65
C GLY A 229 -2.60 15.63 -1.71
N VAL A 230 -3.07 14.40 -1.46
CA VAL A 230 -2.98 13.26 -2.40
C VAL A 230 -4.39 12.71 -2.58
N GLY A 231 -4.79 12.41 -3.81
CA GLY A 231 -6.13 11.95 -4.15
C GLY A 231 -7.00 12.99 -4.86
N GLU A 232 -6.47 14.20 -5.13
CA GLU A 232 -7.20 15.25 -5.85
C GLU A 232 -7.30 15.03 -7.37
N SER A 233 -6.29 14.39 -7.94
CA SER A 233 -6.22 14.10 -9.36
C SER A 233 -5.93 12.63 -9.60
N GLY A 234 -6.89 11.77 -9.36
CA GLY A 234 -6.87 10.47 -10.02
C GLY A 234 -6.81 10.74 -11.51
N LYS A 235 -5.79 10.26 -12.24
CA LYS A 235 -5.86 10.20 -13.70
C LYS A 235 -7.25 9.69 -14.03
N LYS A 236 -8.00 10.39 -14.88
CA LYS A 236 -9.25 9.89 -15.47
C LYS A 236 -8.89 8.59 -16.20
N SER A 237 -8.90 7.48 -15.46
CA SER A 237 -8.93 6.18 -16.09
C SER A 237 -10.33 6.06 -16.65
N SER A 238 -10.45 5.79 -17.93
CA SER A 238 -11.73 5.61 -18.63
C SER A 238 -12.61 4.52 -18.02
N ASN A 239 -12.11 3.76 -17.08
CA ASN A 239 -12.77 2.64 -16.41
C ASN A 239 -13.14 2.90 -14.94
N ILE A 240 -12.89 4.08 -14.39
CA ILE A 240 -13.30 4.42 -13.03
C ILE A 240 -14.75 4.87 -13.08
N GLN A 241 -15.63 4.12 -12.47
CA GLN A 241 -17.01 4.55 -12.22
C GLN A 241 -16.96 5.82 -11.36
N ASP A 242 -17.26 6.95 -11.98
CA ASP A 242 -17.01 8.33 -11.48
C ASP A 242 -17.82 8.70 -10.21
N ALA A 243 -18.64 7.78 -9.72
CA ALA A 243 -19.60 7.99 -8.65
C ALA A 243 -19.07 7.73 -7.21
N HIS A 244 -17.91 7.10 -7.04
CA HIS A 244 -17.43 6.70 -5.73
C HIS A 244 -16.30 7.59 -5.20
N GLU A 245 -16.36 7.89 -3.90
CA GLU A 245 -15.25 8.47 -3.15
C GLU A 245 -14.36 7.38 -2.53
N ALA A 246 -13.18 7.79 -2.06
CA ALA A 246 -12.33 6.96 -1.21
C ALA A 246 -13.00 6.63 0.12
N ILE A 247 -12.52 5.58 0.79
CA ILE A 247 -12.94 5.26 2.15
C ILE A 247 -12.31 6.28 3.10
N ARG A 248 -13.16 7.08 3.75
CA ARG A 248 -12.77 8.15 4.69
C ARG A 248 -13.80 8.29 5.82
N PRO A 249 -13.48 8.99 6.91
CA PRO A 249 -14.49 9.39 7.88
C PRO A 249 -15.59 10.25 7.24
N SER A 250 -16.82 10.05 7.64
CA SER A 250 -17.95 10.91 7.25
C SER A 250 -17.76 12.33 7.82
N ASP A 251 -17.36 12.41 9.10
CA ASP A 251 -16.91 13.63 9.75
C ASP A 251 -15.41 13.55 10.07
N PRO A 252 -14.56 14.26 9.33
CA PRO A 252 -13.12 14.22 9.54
C PRO A 252 -12.62 14.85 10.86
N THR A 253 -13.45 15.62 11.55
CA THR A 253 -13.09 16.24 12.85
C THR A 253 -13.16 15.23 13.99
N ILE A 254 -13.85 14.12 13.81
CA ILE A 254 -14.00 13.07 14.79
C ILE A 254 -12.83 12.07 14.63
N GLU A 255 -11.85 12.14 15.53
CA GLU A 255 -10.67 11.28 15.48
C GLU A 255 -10.93 9.83 15.91
N LYS A 256 -11.97 9.60 16.73
CA LYS A 256 -12.30 8.29 17.29
C LYS A 256 -13.79 8.03 17.21
N ALA A 257 -14.18 6.99 16.53
CA ALA A 257 -15.56 6.53 16.46
C ALA A 257 -15.63 4.99 16.48
N GLY A 258 -16.82 4.45 16.63
CA GLY A 258 -17.11 3.01 16.70
C GLY A 258 -17.59 2.59 18.08
N LYS A 259 -18.45 1.58 18.08
CA LYS A 259 -19.12 1.06 19.29
C LYS A 259 -18.25 0.10 20.09
N ASP A 260 -17.39 -0.66 19.43
CA ASP A 260 -16.50 -1.64 20.05
C ASP A 260 -15.02 -1.41 19.71
N THR A 261 -14.15 -2.26 20.25
CA THR A 261 -12.70 -2.14 20.09
C THR A 261 -12.25 -2.32 18.63
N ASP A 262 -12.89 -3.22 17.89
CA ASP A 262 -12.51 -3.50 16.50
C ASP A 262 -12.95 -2.35 15.59
N GLU A 263 -14.15 -1.83 15.75
CA GLU A 263 -14.61 -0.65 15.04
C GLU A 263 -13.69 0.56 15.31
N LYS A 264 -13.34 0.80 16.58
CA LYS A 264 -12.43 1.90 16.96
C LYS A 264 -11.06 1.76 16.31
N LYS A 265 -10.50 0.55 16.25
CA LYS A 265 -9.20 0.30 15.59
C LYS A 265 -9.26 0.55 14.09
N LEU A 266 -10.29 0.02 13.40
CA LEU A 266 -10.41 0.22 11.96
C LEU A 266 -10.72 1.68 11.62
N TYR A 267 -11.59 2.32 12.39
CA TYR A 267 -11.88 3.75 12.22
C TYR A 267 -10.62 4.60 12.37
N GLN A 268 -9.81 4.35 13.41
CA GLN A 268 -8.55 5.06 13.62
C GLN A 268 -7.57 4.86 12.44
N LEU A 269 -7.52 3.65 11.89
CA LEU A 269 -6.70 3.37 10.71
C LEU A 269 -7.18 4.18 9.49
N ILE A 270 -8.50 4.23 9.27
CA ILE A 270 -9.11 4.97 8.16
C ILE A 270 -8.93 6.47 8.34
N TRP A 271 -9.21 6.99 9.55
CA TRP A 271 -9.05 8.40 9.88
C TRP A 271 -7.61 8.87 9.69
N SER A 272 -6.66 8.16 10.29
CA SER A 272 -5.24 8.50 10.21
C SER A 272 -4.71 8.45 8.78
N ARG A 273 -5.20 7.52 7.94
CA ARG A 273 -4.84 7.46 6.53
C ARG A 273 -5.37 8.66 5.75
N PHE A 274 -6.62 9.04 5.99
CA PHE A 274 -7.23 10.21 5.35
C PHE A 274 -6.52 11.50 5.78
N ALA A 275 -6.30 11.70 7.07
CA ALA A 275 -5.55 12.84 7.58
C ALA A 275 -4.13 12.91 6.99
N ALA A 276 -3.38 11.82 7.03
CA ALA A 276 -2.04 11.71 6.45
C ALA A 276 -2.01 12.10 4.98
N SER A 277 -3.03 11.75 4.19
CA SER A 277 -3.12 12.08 2.77
C SER A 277 -3.14 13.59 2.47
N GLN A 278 -3.51 14.42 3.42
CA GLN A 278 -3.56 15.87 3.31
C GLN A 278 -2.34 16.58 3.95
N MET A 279 -1.44 15.79 4.56
CA MET A 279 -0.28 16.31 5.28
C MET A 279 0.95 16.46 4.39
N SER A 280 1.94 17.20 4.92
CA SER A 280 3.25 17.37 4.30
C SER A 280 4.04 16.06 4.26
N ASN A 281 5.00 15.99 3.35
CA ASN A 281 5.93 14.87 3.28
C ASN A 281 6.67 14.70 4.61
N SER A 282 6.97 13.47 5.00
CA SER A 282 8.02 13.27 5.97
C SER A 282 9.38 13.44 5.29
N VAL A 283 10.33 14.02 6.01
CA VAL A 283 11.66 14.31 5.48
C VAL A 283 12.70 13.62 6.33
N ARG A 284 13.56 12.88 5.65
CA ARG A 284 14.71 12.22 6.26
C ARG A 284 15.99 12.77 5.69
N GLU A 285 16.95 13.01 6.54
CA GLU A 285 18.34 13.17 6.13
C GLU A 285 18.91 11.78 5.90
N ARG A 286 19.73 11.63 4.86
CA ARG A 286 20.40 10.38 4.51
C ARG A 286 21.86 10.66 4.28
N ARG A 287 22.71 9.80 4.83
CA ARG A 287 24.12 9.72 4.49
C ARG A 287 24.42 8.40 3.82
N ALA A 288 24.89 8.46 2.59
CA ALA A 288 25.46 7.30 1.91
C ALA A 288 26.95 7.27 2.19
N LEU A 289 27.43 6.18 2.79
CA LEU A 289 28.80 6.03 3.26
C LEU A 289 29.50 4.97 2.42
N LYS A 290 30.76 5.24 2.06
CA LYS A 290 31.63 4.30 1.38
C LYS A 290 32.92 4.14 2.20
N PHE A 291 33.28 2.90 2.42
CA PHE A 291 34.46 2.54 3.19
C PHE A 291 35.37 1.65 2.35
N SER A 292 36.67 1.71 2.67
CA SER A 292 37.67 0.73 2.27
C SER A 292 38.16 -0.07 3.47
N CYS A 293 38.69 -1.24 3.21
CA CYS A 293 39.33 -2.12 4.18
C CYS A 293 40.62 -2.67 3.58
N ASP A 294 41.68 -2.74 4.36
CA ASP A 294 42.96 -3.27 3.89
C ASP A 294 42.80 -4.73 3.45
N GLY A 295 43.33 -5.06 2.29
CA GLY A 295 43.19 -6.40 1.68
C GLY A 295 41.86 -6.69 1.02
N VAL A 296 40.95 -5.70 0.95
CA VAL A 296 39.66 -5.80 0.26
C VAL A 296 39.59 -4.79 -0.88
N ASP A 297 39.62 -5.28 -2.11
CA ASP A 297 39.66 -4.43 -3.32
C ASP A 297 38.28 -3.85 -3.72
N VAL A 298 37.22 -4.28 -3.04
CA VAL A 298 35.86 -3.85 -3.34
C VAL A 298 35.31 -2.93 -2.26
N PRO A 299 34.46 -1.96 -2.59
CA PRO A 299 33.95 -1.01 -1.62
C PRO A 299 32.91 -1.65 -0.66
N ILE A 300 32.96 -1.17 0.58
CA ILE A 300 31.94 -1.50 1.60
C ILE A 300 31.04 -0.26 1.71
N THR A 301 29.72 -0.44 1.55
CA THR A 301 28.78 0.68 1.55
C THR A 301 27.73 0.53 2.63
N GLY A 302 27.39 1.64 3.26
CA GLY A 302 26.33 1.72 4.25
C GLY A 302 25.45 2.95 4.06
N ASN A 303 24.28 2.94 4.65
CA ASN A 303 23.38 4.09 4.66
C ASN A 303 22.92 4.37 6.09
N ALA A 304 23.10 5.60 6.53
CA ALA A 304 22.44 6.12 7.72
C ALA A 304 21.31 7.04 7.31
N SER A 305 20.18 6.95 7.99
CA SER A 305 19.02 7.80 7.69
C SER A 305 18.23 8.08 8.96
N TRP A 306 17.98 9.37 9.24
CA TRP A 306 17.19 9.80 10.40
C TRP A 306 16.14 10.82 9.98
N ARG A 307 15.04 10.86 10.73
CA ARG A 307 13.92 11.74 10.46
C ARG A 307 14.19 13.15 10.98
N ILE A 308 14.07 14.17 10.11
CA ILE A 308 14.20 15.58 10.46
C ILE A 308 12.85 16.32 10.46
N HIS A 309 11.85 15.78 9.75
CA HIS A 309 10.46 16.24 9.81
C HIS A 309 9.54 15.02 9.65
N ASP A 310 8.62 14.85 10.58
CA ASP A 310 7.73 13.71 10.63
C ASP A 310 6.57 13.80 9.62
N GLY A 311 6.10 15.04 9.31
CA GLY A 311 5.04 15.23 8.32
C GLY A 311 3.84 14.30 8.57
N TRP A 312 3.38 13.58 7.53
CA TRP A 312 2.27 12.63 7.60
C TRP A 312 2.51 11.45 8.55
N GLU A 313 3.76 11.11 8.83
CA GLU A 313 4.11 10.02 9.75
C GLU A 313 3.71 10.33 11.20
N ASN A 314 3.42 11.61 11.52
CA ASN A 314 2.93 12.03 12.83
C ASN A 314 1.58 11.38 13.18
N VAL A 315 0.67 11.29 12.22
CA VAL A 315 -0.68 10.74 12.44
C VAL A 315 -0.84 9.31 11.93
N PHE A 316 0.00 8.86 10.98
CA PHE A 316 -0.05 7.52 10.42
C PHE A 316 1.26 6.76 10.69
N SER A 317 1.41 6.29 11.93
CA SER A 317 2.61 5.56 12.38
C SER A 317 2.59 4.05 12.12
N TRP A 318 1.47 3.51 11.66
CA TRP A 318 1.21 2.06 11.52
C TRP A 318 2.18 1.29 10.61
N SER A 319 2.81 1.96 9.66
CA SER A 319 3.72 1.36 8.68
C SER A 319 5.16 1.86 8.78
N ILE A 320 5.51 2.47 9.91
CA ILE A 320 6.83 3.04 10.13
C ILE A 320 7.62 2.05 10.98
N GLY A 321 8.68 1.46 10.40
CA GLY A 321 9.68 0.73 11.17
C GLY A 321 10.44 1.65 12.12
N GLU A 322 11.33 1.08 12.93
CA GLU A 322 12.22 1.86 13.81
C GLU A 322 12.93 2.96 13.00
N VAL A 323 12.79 4.18 13.48
CA VAL A 323 13.50 5.33 12.91
C VAL A 323 14.84 5.42 13.63
N GLN A 324 15.91 5.17 12.87
CA GLN A 324 17.25 5.36 13.40
C GLN A 324 17.39 6.79 13.95
N THR A 325 17.97 6.91 15.13
CA THR A 325 18.43 8.19 15.65
C THR A 325 19.72 8.59 14.94
N ASN A 326 19.96 9.91 14.83
CA ASN A 326 21.21 10.40 14.26
C ASN A 326 22.40 9.77 15.03
N PRO A 327 23.22 8.96 14.40
CA PRO A 327 24.46 8.52 15.03
C PRO A 327 25.37 9.75 15.21
N ARG A 328 25.53 10.19 16.44
CA ARG A 328 26.49 11.26 16.80
C ARG A 328 27.92 10.78 16.67
#